data_ace81a8d94264625a8782541307b6748
#
_entry.id   ace81a8d94264625a8782541307b6748
#
_cell.length_a   1.000
_cell.length_b   1.000
_cell.length_c   1.000
_cell.angle_alpha   90.00
_cell.angle_beta   90.00
_cell.angle_gamma   90.00
#
_symmetry.space_group_name_H-M   'P 1'
#
loop_
_entity.id
_entity.type
_entity.pdbx_description
1 polymer ?
#
loop_
_entity_poly.entity_id
_entity_poly.type
_entity_poly.pdbx_seq_one_letter_code
_entity_poly.pdbx_strand_id
1 'polypeptide(L)'
;MSQVHALQAAESAARGDGTYTLEWDSLDKALAEGRIMAGSIDAHDSNGTTALHIAVDAGRTSTVRALVAAGASLDVRRYSAWSPLTDACRWGHHECVAVLVAAGADVNMMHGNLNESVLSVAAERSGCLRCIRTLLDAGARVNGPRNSWSPLHGAVWGNHRRDISKSEDCVNALLRAGADINAMDHLRRSPLYLAMYVETDRRLEDHPCRLVTTLLRKGARLEAPDELPTQNKDGEGNSRAIAYVNAVRQAGGIVRYEKMRRAPFITAFTRCFPLPSDTIPLVVEFWVRRALEY
;
A
#
# COMPACT_ATOMS: atom_id res chain seq x y z
N MET A 1 5.98 -12.12 39.88
CA MET A 1 5.59 -12.86 38.67
C MET A 1 6.83 -12.95 37.80
N SER A 2 7.21 -14.13 37.33
CA SER A 2 8.39 -14.26 36.46
C SER A 2 8.09 -13.61 35.11
N GLN A 3 9.11 -13.03 34.45
CA GLN A 3 9.05 -12.36 33.15
C GLN A 3 8.47 -13.26 32.05
N VAL A 4 8.66 -14.58 32.18
CA VAL A 4 8.07 -15.61 31.34
C VAL A 4 6.54 -15.58 31.42
N HIS A 5 5.95 -15.25 32.59
CA HIS A 5 4.50 -15.13 32.73
C HIS A 5 3.93 -13.88 32.06
N ALA A 6 4.67 -12.76 32.00
CA ALA A 6 4.23 -11.57 31.26
C ALA A 6 4.28 -11.79 29.75
N LEU A 7 5.30 -12.51 29.25
CA LEU A 7 5.40 -12.92 27.84
C LEU A 7 4.35 -13.99 27.49
N GLN A 8 4.12 -14.98 28.39
CA GLN A 8 3.07 -15.99 28.19
C GLN A 8 1.66 -15.37 28.24
N ALA A 9 1.44 -14.38 29.11
CA ALA A 9 0.22 -13.60 29.14
C ALA A 9 0.02 -12.82 27.84
N ALA A 10 1.08 -12.23 27.28
CA ALA A 10 1.04 -11.56 25.99
C ALA A 10 0.81 -12.55 24.82
N GLU A 11 1.38 -13.77 24.86
CA GLU A 11 1.11 -14.84 23.88
C GLU A 11 -0.33 -15.36 23.97
N SER A 12 -0.85 -15.54 25.18
CA SER A 12 -2.26 -15.92 25.43
C SER A 12 -3.19 -14.84 24.88
N ALA A 13 -2.81 -13.59 25.08
CA ALA A 13 -3.51 -12.43 24.57
C ALA A 13 -3.60 -12.42 23.03
N ALA A 14 -2.59 -12.82 22.33
CA ALA A 14 -2.60 -12.87 20.86
C ALA A 14 -3.54 -13.94 20.25
N ARG A 15 -4.01 -14.91 21.05
CA ARG A 15 -4.81 -16.06 20.58
C ARG A 15 -6.32 -15.92 20.54
N GLY A 16 -6.90 -14.83 20.97
CA GLY A 16 -8.28 -14.50 20.61
C GLY A 16 -9.40 -14.89 21.59
N ASP A 17 -9.22 -14.97 22.93
CA ASP A 17 -10.28 -15.39 23.88
C ASP A 17 -10.85 -14.31 24.82
N GLY A 18 -10.86 -13.08 24.44
CA GLY A 18 -11.67 -12.01 25.10
C GLY A 18 -11.24 -11.54 26.51
N THR A 19 -10.19 -12.09 27.12
CA THR A 19 -9.76 -11.73 28.50
C THR A 19 -8.67 -10.63 28.54
N TYR A 20 -8.48 -9.94 27.47
CA TYR A 20 -7.28 -9.18 27.08
C TYR A 20 -7.00 -7.88 27.81
N THR A 21 -8.00 -7.15 28.22
CA THR A 21 -7.84 -5.78 28.74
C THR A 21 -7.11 -5.74 30.08
N LEU A 22 -7.34 -6.71 30.91
CA LEU A 22 -6.73 -6.78 32.25
C LEU A 22 -5.22 -7.14 32.21
N GLU A 23 -4.79 -7.97 31.26
CA GLU A 23 -3.40 -8.39 31.17
C GLU A 23 -2.51 -7.31 30.55
N TRP A 24 -2.99 -6.60 29.52
CA TRP A 24 -2.29 -5.47 28.93
C TRP A 24 -2.11 -4.30 29.89
N ASP A 25 -3.16 -3.97 30.64
CA ASP A 25 -3.11 -2.91 31.66
C ASP A 25 -2.12 -3.25 32.76
N SER A 26 -2.00 -4.53 33.13
CA SER A 26 -1.01 -5.03 34.06
C SER A 26 0.41 -4.91 33.56
N LEU A 27 0.64 -5.17 32.24
CA LEU A 27 1.92 -4.99 31.57
C LEU A 27 2.28 -3.50 31.50
N ASP A 28 1.35 -2.65 31.05
CA ASP A 28 1.54 -1.20 30.97
C ASP A 28 1.91 -0.62 32.34
N LYS A 29 1.23 -1.09 33.41
CA LYS A 29 1.52 -0.69 34.81
C LYS A 29 2.91 -1.17 35.26
N ALA A 30 3.28 -2.42 34.95
CA ALA A 30 4.59 -2.97 35.31
C ALA A 30 5.74 -2.24 34.58
N LEU A 31 5.53 -1.82 33.31
CA LEU A 31 6.46 -1.01 32.54
C LEU A 31 6.59 0.39 33.15
N ALA A 32 5.46 1.04 33.48
CA ALA A 32 5.45 2.38 34.07
C ALA A 32 6.12 2.42 35.46
N GLU A 33 6.02 1.34 36.25
CA GLU A 33 6.66 1.21 37.55
C GLU A 33 8.13 0.75 37.49
N GLY A 34 8.69 0.56 36.27
CA GLY A 34 10.07 0.12 36.08
C GLY A 34 10.36 -1.28 36.64
N ARG A 35 9.34 -2.10 36.82
CA ARG A 35 9.48 -3.47 37.35
C ARG A 35 10.02 -4.48 36.32
N ILE A 36 10.11 -4.11 35.07
CA ILE A 36 10.69 -4.95 34.02
C ILE A 36 12.12 -4.51 33.82
N MET A 37 13.05 -5.43 34.06
CA MET A 37 14.49 -5.19 33.90
C MET A 37 14.86 -4.99 32.41
N ALA A 38 15.72 -4.03 32.11
CA ALA A 38 16.16 -3.72 30.75
C ALA A 38 16.72 -4.94 30.01
N GLY A 39 17.42 -5.86 30.69
CA GLY A 39 17.98 -7.07 30.07
C GLY A 39 16.97 -8.16 29.71
N SER A 40 15.68 -7.98 30.03
CA SER A 40 14.62 -8.96 29.75
C SER A 40 13.51 -8.41 28.86
N ILE A 41 13.59 -7.12 28.52
CA ILE A 41 12.58 -6.48 27.68
C ILE A 41 12.59 -7.04 26.24
N ASP A 42 13.76 -7.47 25.78
CA ASP A 42 13.97 -8.11 24.48
C ASP A 42 13.96 -9.64 24.53
N ALA A 43 13.49 -10.21 25.68
CA ALA A 43 13.28 -11.66 25.73
C ALA A 43 12.31 -12.07 24.61
N HIS A 44 12.66 -13.11 23.88
CA HIS A 44 11.92 -13.60 22.74
C HIS A 44 11.59 -15.09 22.87
N ASP A 45 10.56 -15.52 22.18
CA ASP A 45 10.19 -16.93 22.02
C ASP A 45 11.12 -17.64 21.00
N SER A 46 10.85 -18.93 20.73
CA SER A 46 11.59 -19.73 19.73
C SER A 46 11.52 -19.15 18.32
N ASN A 47 10.56 -18.27 18.03
CA ASN A 47 10.37 -17.62 16.73
C ASN A 47 11.01 -16.23 16.66
N GLY A 48 11.67 -15.78 17.73
CA GLY A 48 12.24 -14.44 17.83
C GLY A 48 11.20 -13.35 18.14
N THR A 49 9.98 -13.73 18.57
CA THR A 49 8.91 -12.79 18.86
C THR A 49 9.14 -12.15 20.23
N THR A 50 9.29 -10.83 20.29
CA THR A 50 9.43 -10.06 21.53
C THR A 50 8.09 -9.49 21.98
N ALA A 51 8.02 -8.98 23.22
CA ALA A 51 6.83 -8.27 23.72
C ALA A 51 6.44 -7.09 22.80
N LEU A 52 7.42 -6.43 22.19
CA LEU A 52 7.18 -5.34 21.24
C LEU A 52 6.45 -5.83 19.97
N HIS A 53 6.83 -6.99 19.41
CA HIS A 53 6.10 -7.57 18.28
C HIS A 53 4.65 -7.86 18.62
N ILE A 54 4.40 -8.45 19.79
CA ILE A 54 3.05 -8.81 20.23
C ILE A 54 2.18 -7.55 20.45
N ALA A 55 2.74 -6.53 21.11
CA ALA A 55 2.04 -5.25 21.32
C ALA A 55 1.70 -4.56 19.99
N VAL A 56 2.60 -4.63 19.01
CA VAL A 56 2.41 -4.11 17.67
C VAL A 56 1.35 -4.90 16.90
N ASP A 57 1.41 -6.24 16.92
CA ASP A 57 0.41 -7.10 16.25
C ASP A 57 -1.01 -6.83 16.78
N ALA A 58 -1.13 -6.54 18.09
CA ALA A 58 -2.38 -6.18 18.75
C ALA A 58 -2.79 -4.70 18.54
N GLY A 59 -1.95 -3.88 17.92
CA GLY A 59 -2.21 -2.44 17.71
C GLY A 59 -2.24 -1.62 19.02
N ARG A 60 -1.61 -2.10 20.10
CA ARG A 60 -1.62 -1.48 21.43
C ARG A 60 -0.60 -0.35 21.53
N THR A 61 -0.95 0.81 21.01
CA THR A 61 -0.04 1.97 20.92
C THR A 61 0.48 2.42 22.30
N SER A 62 -0.32 2.34 23.36
CA SER A 62 0.12 2.64 24.74
C SER A 62 1.27 1.74 25.18
N THR A 63 1.09 0.43 25.01
CA THR A 63 2.07 -0.59 25.37
C THR A 63 3.32 -0.48 24.50
N VAL A 64 3.18 -0.25 23.18
CA VAL A 64 4.31 0.03 22.27
C VAL A 64 5.13 1.22 22.77
N ARG A 65 4.47 2.32 23.15
CA ARG A 65 5.14 3.51 23.68
C ARG A 65 5.87 3.22 24.99
N ALA A 66 5.25 2.46 25.89
CA ALA A 66 5.85 2.10 27.18
C ALA A 66 7.07 1.17 27.00
N LEU A 67 6.99 0.17 26.09
CA LEU A 67 8.10 -0.72 25.76
C LEU A 67 9.27 0.06 25.13
N VAL A 68 8.98 0.95 24.19
CA VAL A 68 9.99 1.83 23.57
C VAL A 68 10.66 2.72 24.62
N ALA A 69 9.88 3.33 25.52
CA ALA A 69 10.40 4.17 26.61
C ALA A 69 11.27 3.37 27.61
N ALA A 70 10.96 2.08 27.81
CA ALA A 70 11.75 1.17 28.64
C ALA A 70 12.99 0.62 27.93
N GLY A 71 13.26 1.02 26.66
CA GLY A 71 14.46 0.66 25.92
C GLY A 71 14.37 -0.64 25.13
N ALA A 72 13.18 -1.06 24.74
CA ALA A 72 13.02 -2.24 23.85
C ALA A 72 13.72 -2.01 22.52
N SER A 73 14.40 -3.03 22.02
CA SER A 73 15.06 -3.03 20.71
C SER A 73 14.06 -2.98 19.59
N LEU A 74 14.18 -1.96 18.70
CA LEU A 74 13.20 -1.67 17.67
C LEU A 74 13.33 -2.54 16.42
N ASP A 75 14.52 -3.12 16.18
CA ASP A 75 14.89 -3.79 14.93
C ASP A 75 15.14 -5.29 15.11
N VAL A 76 14.69 -5.88 16.23
CA VAL A 76 14.71 -7.34 16.42
C VAL A 76 13.84 -7.98 15.34
N ARG A 77 14.37 -9.03 14.71
CA ARG A 77 13.67 -9.76 13.65
C ARG A 77 13.12 -11.08 14.17
N ARG A 78 11.84 -11.30 13.98
CA ARG A 78 11.24 -12.60 14.20
C ARG A 78 11.42 -13.54 13.01
N TYR A 79 10.95 -14.81 13.12
CA TYR A 79 11.17 -15.90 12.16
C TYR A 79 11.01 -15.54 10.67
N SER A 80 10.07 -14.68 10.32
CA SER A 80 9.87 -14.18 8.95
C SER A 80 10.81 -13.03 8.54
N ALA A 81 11.84 -12.75 9.32
CA ALA A 81 12.73 -11.59 9.19
C ALA A 81 12.04 -10.23 9.33
N TRP A 82 10.86 -10.19 9.93
CA TRP A 82 10.06 -8.98 10.10
C TRP A 82 10.39 -8.29 11.42
N SER A 83 10.59 -6.99 11.35
CA SER A 83 10.75 -6.13 12.52
C SER A 83 9.39 -5.66 13.04
N PRO A 84 9.30 -5.14 14.28
CA PRO A 84 8.08 -4.52 14.81
C PRO A 84 7.50 -3.45 13.88
N LEU A 85 8.35 -2.63 13.25
CA LEU A 85 7.90 -1.62 12.29
C LEU A 85 7.24 -2.24 11.06
N THR A 86 7.77 -3.34 10.56
CA THR A 86 7.18 -4.07 9.41
C THR A 86 5.82 -4.66 9.76
N ASP A 87 5.71 -5.24 10.96
CA ASP A 87 4.44 -5.77 11.45
C ASP A 87 3.40 -4.67 11.62
N ALA A 88 3.78 -3.51 12.20
CA ALA A 88 2.90 -2.35 12.29
C ALA A 88 2.39 -1.90 10.90
N CYS A 89 3.26 -1.89 9.92
CA CYS A 89 2.92 -1.55 8.53
C CYS A 89 1.99 -2.60 7.88
N ARG A 90 2.27 -3.88 8.10
CA ARG A 90 1.45 -5.00 7.61
C ARG A 90 0.00 -4.90 8.07
N TRP A 91 -0.21 -4.59 9.34
CA TRP A 91 -1.53 -4.48 9.93
C TRP A 91 -2.18 -3.11 9.75
N GLY A 92 -1.41 -2.11 9.33
CA GLY A 92 -1.88 -0.73 9.14
C GLY A 92 -2.07 0.04 10.44
N HIS A 93 -1.37 -0.36 11.51
CA HIS A 93 -1.40 0.30 12.81
C HIS A 93 -0.59 1.61 12.78
N HIS A 94 -1.12 2.64 12.13
CA HIS A 94 -0.42 3.89 11.82
C HIS A 94 0.11 4.63 13.06
N GLU A 95 -0.55 4.52 14.20
CA GLU A 95 -0.07 5.11 15.46
C GLU A 95 1.16 4.38 15.99
N CYS A 96 1.18 3.04 15.91
CA CYS A 96 2.36 2.24 16.26
C CYS A 96 3.53 2.56 15.28
N VAL A 97 3.26 2.68 13.97
CA VAL A 97 4.26 3.12 13.00
C VAL A 97 4.85 4.47 13.39
N ALA A 98 4.02 5.46 13.75
CA ALA A 98 4.49 6.77 14.15
C ALA A 98 5.38 6.73 15.41
N VAL A 99 5.02 5.91 16.41
CA VAL A 99 5.83 5.74 17.63
C VAL A 99 7.16 5.09 17.32
N LEU A 100 7.18 4.01 16.54
CA LEU A 100 8.41 3.28 16.20
C LEU A 100 9.36 4.14 15.35
N VAL A 101 8.82 4.85 14.36
CA VAL A 101 9.60 5.78 13.51
C VAL A 101 10.19 6.92 14.34
N ALA A 102 9.39 7.54 15.23
CA ALA A 102 9.86 8.60 16.12
C ALA A 102 10.94 8.12 17.10
N ALA A 103 10.94 6.83 17.45
CA ALA A 103 11.96 6.21 18.28
C ALA A 103 13.24 5.81 17.53
N GLY A 104 13.25 5.93 16.19
CA GLY A 104 14.42 5.66 15.35
C GLY A 104 14.50 4.26 14.77
N ALA A 105 13.38 3.53 14.66
CA ALA A 105 13.34 2.25 13.95
C ALA A 105 13.81 2.41 12.49
N ASP A 106 14.54 1.41 11.95
CA ASP A 106 15.04 1.46 10.57
C ASP A 106 13.92 1.33 9.54
N VAL A 107 13.54 2.46 8.96
CA VAL A 107 12.50 2.57 7.91
C VAL A 107 12.92 1.95 6.58
N ASN A 108 14.22 1.66 6.40
CA ASN A 108 14.79 1.11 5.18
C ASN A 108 15.17 -0.37 5.29
N MET A 109 14.75 -1.03 6.35
CA MET A 109 14.96 -2.44 6.53
C MET A 109 14.33 -3.27 5.41
N MET A 110 15.05 -4.29 4.97
CA MET A 110 14.60 -5.20 3.92
C MET A 110 14.22 -6.55 4.52
N HIS A 111 13.17 -7.17 3.98
CA HIS A 111 12.55 -8.38 4.53
C HIS A 111 12.43 -9.49 3.52
N GLY A 112 12.41 -10.72 4.04
CA GLY A 112 12.14 -11.93 3.26
C GLY A 112 13.13 -12.19 2.13
N ASN A 113 12.87 -13.27 1.39
CA ASN A 113 13.73 -13.70 0.27
C ASN A 113 13.63 -12.80 -0.97
N LEU A 114 12.57 -12.00 -1.06
CA LEU A 114 12.33 -11.09 -2.19
C LEU A 114 12.87 -9.68 -1.95
N ASN A 115 13.56 -9.45 -0.83
CA ASN A 115 14.07 -8.12 -0.45
C ASN A 115 12.97 -7.05 -0.52
N GLU A 116 11.84 -7.32 0.13
CA GLU A 116 10.74 -6.36 0.24
C GLU A 116 11.11 -5.26 1.26
N SER A 117 10.86 -4.01 0.91
CA SER A 117 11.04 -2.89 1.84
C SER A 117 9.84 -2.74 2.78
N VAL A 118 10.05 -2.12 3.95
CA VAL A 118 8.94 -1.74 4.87
C VAL A 118 7.86 -0.97 4.12
N LEU A 119 8.25 -0.06 3.23
CA LEU A 119 7.33 0.73 2.42
C LEU A 119 6.53 -0.14 1.42
N SER A 120 7.15 -1.18 0.84
CA SER A 120 6.45 -2.15 -0.02
C SER A 120 5.40 -2.92 0.75
N VAL A 121 5.74 -3.38 1.98
CA VAL A 121 4.80 -4.09 2.85
C VAL A 121 3.62 -3.19 3.25
N ALA A 122 3.88 -1.92 3.61
CA ALA A 122 2.83 -0.95 3.93
C ALA A 122 1.87 -0.74 2.75
N ALA A 123 2.41 -0.64 1.54
CA ALA A 123 1.62 -0.41 0.34
C ALA A 123 0.80 -1.65 -0.07
N GLU A 124 1.42 -2.86 0.01
CA GLU A 124 0.78 -4.09 -0.43
C GLU A 124 -0.23 -4.64 0.57
N ARG A 125 0.16 -4.73 1.85
CA ARG A 125 -0.62 -5.48 2.84
C ARG A 125 -1.77 -4.68 3.42
N SER A 126 -1.51 -3.50 3.93
CA SER A 126 -2.53 -2.67 4.56
C SER A 126 -3.14 -1.61 3.65
N GLY A 127 -2.36 -1.10 2.70
CA GLY A 127 -2.73 0.09 1.93
C GLY A 127 -3.02 1.30 2.81
N CYS A 128 -2.36 1.36 3.95
CA CYS A 128 -2.53 2.44 4.90
C CYS A 128 -1.78 3.68 4.44
N LEU A 129 -2.50 4.63 3.83
CA LEU A 129 -1.90 5.87 3.33
C LEU A 129 -1.17 6.67 4.42
N ARG A 130 -1.66 6.61 5.67
CA ARG A 130 -0.99 7.26 6.81
C ARG A 130 0.35 6.61 7.11
N CYS A 131 0.41 5.26 7.11
CA CYS A 131 1.69 4.54 7.28
C CYS A 131 2.68 4.89 6.17
N ILE A 132 2.22 4.89 4.91
CA ILE A 132 3.04 5.25 3.75
C ILE A 132 3.61 6.66 3.92
N ARG A 133 2.79 7.65 4.26
CA ARG A 133 3.24 9.04 4.48
C ARG A 133 4.26 9.13 5.60
N THR A 134 3.98 8.53 6.76
CA THR A 134 4.92 8.53 7.89
C THR A 134 6.28 7.95 7.52
N LEU A 135 6.29 6.84 6.75
CA LEU A 135 7.53 6.24 6.28
C LEU A 135 8.28 7.14 5.29
N LEU A 136 7.56 7.76 4.34
CA LEU A 136 8.15 8.68 3.36
C LEU A 136 8.74 9.93 4.03
N ASP A 137 8.02 10.52 4.99
CA ASP A 137 8.46 11.67 5.77
C ASP A 137 9.70 11.34 6.61
N ALA A 138 9.85 10.08 7.03
CA ALA A 138 11.03 9.58 7.73
C ALA A 138 12.18 9.14 6.80
N GLY A 139 12.09 9.38 5.50
CA GLY A 139 13.16 9.07 4.55
C GLY A 139 13.19 7.63 4.04
N ALA A 140 12.07 6.92 4.06
CA ALA A 140 12.00 5.62 3.42
C ALA A 140 12.30 5.69 1.92
N ARG A 141 13.11 4.76 1.43
CA ARG A 141 13.46 4.67 0.01
C ARG A 141 12.22 4.32 -0.81
N VAL A 142 11.85 5.23 -1.70
CA VAL A 142 10.66 5.09 -2.55
C VAL A 142 10.80 3.98 -3.59
N ASN A 143 12.04 3.78 -4.06
CA ASN A 143 12.37 2.77 -5.06
C ASN A 143 13.23 1.68 -4.42
N GLY A 144 12.89 0.43 -4.68
CA GLY A 144 13.69 -0.73 -4.29
C GLY A 144 14.88 -0.95 -5.24
N PRO A 145 15.67 -2.02 -5.00
CA PRO A 145 16.67 -2.47 -5.95
C PRO A 145 16.08 -2.73 -7.33
N ARG A 146 16.91 -2.68 -8.38
CA ARG A 146 16.46 -3.01 -9.74
C ARG A 146 15.94 -4.46 -9.79
N ASN A 147 14.88 -4.67 -10.55
CA ASN A 147 14.21 -5.95 -10.72
C ASN A 147 13.71 -6.56 -9.39
N SER A 148 13.26 -5.71 -8.48
CA SER A 148 12.64 -6.13 -7.22
C SER A 148 11.19 -5.65 -7.15
N TRP A 149 10.46 -6.22 -6.21
CA TRP A 149 9.11 -5.79 -5.90
C TRP A 149 9.15 -4.39 -5.26
N SER A 150 8.80 -3.36 -6.04
CA SER A 150 8.82 -1.97 -5.56
C SER A 150 7.55 -1.63 -4.78
N PRO A 151 7.57 -0.58 -3.93
CA PRO A 151 6.37 -0.09 -3.26
C PRO A 151 5.21 0.22 -4.20
N LEU A 152 5.50 0.68 -5.43
CA LEU A 152 4.48 0.95 -6.43
C LEU A 152 3.81 -0.33 -6.95
N HIS A 153 4.58 -1.44 -7.12
CA HIS A 153 4.00 -2.76 -7.41
C HIS A 153 3.07 -3.20 -6.27
N GLY A 154 3.50 -3.02 -5.02
CA GLY A 154 2.69 -3.34 -3.84
C GLY A 154 1.39 -2.54 -3.78
N ALA A 155 1.43 -1.23 -4.04
CA ALA A 155 0.25 -0.38 -4.04
C ALA A 155 -0.78 -0.77 -5.11
N VAL A 156 -0.30 -1.21 -6.27
CA VAL A 156 -1.18 -1.68 -7.36
C VAL A 156 -1.76 -3.05 -7.05
N TRP A 157 -0.93 -3.99 -6.55
CA TRP A 157 -1.32 -5.38 -6.38
C TRP A 157 -2.14 -5.65 -5.11
N GLY A 158 -1.78 -5.01 -4.00
CA GLY A 158 -2.24 -5.42 -2.67
C GLY A 158 -3.70 -5.12 -2.36
N ASN A 159 -4.19 -3.98 -2.75
CA ASN A 159 -5.49 -3.47 -2.30
C ASN A 159 -6.66 -3.72 -3.26
N HIS A 160 -6.41 -4.36 -4.41
CA HIS A 160 -7.42 -4.56 -5.45
C HIS A 160 -8.69 -5.28 -4.98
N ARG A 161 -8.55 -6.18 -4.00
CA ARG A 161 -9.70 -6.97 -3.48
C ARG A 161 -10.52 -6.24 -2.43
N ARG A 162 -10.05 -5.09 -1.93
CA ARG A 162 -10.67 -4.38 -0.82
C ARG A 162 -11.23 -3.02 -1.22
N ASP A 163 -10.43 -2.20 -1.91
CA ASP A 163 -10.83 -0.83 -2.23
C ASP A 163 -9.84 -0.20 -3.24
N ILE A 164 -10.29 -0.05 -4.48
CA ILE A 164 -9.47 0.56 -5.55
C ILE A 164 -9.13 2.01 -5.24
N SER A 165 -10.01 2.75 -4.54
CA SER A 165 -9.76 4.15 -4.23
C SER A 165 -8.56 4.30 -3.30
N LYS A 166 -8.38 3.40 -2.34
CA LYS A 166 -7.20 3.37 -1.47
C LYS A 166 -5.94 3.04 -2.25
N SER A 167 -6.01 2.10 -3.20
CA SER A 167 -4.88 1.81 -4.10
C SER A 167 -4.46 3.03 -4.90
N GLU A 168 -5.42 3.77 -5.45
CA GLU A 168 -5.15 4.98 -6.21
C GLU A 168 -4.50 6.08 -5.35
N ASP A 169 -4.96 6.25 -4.12
CA ASP A 169 -4.36 7.19 -3.17
C ASP A 169 -2.92 6.82 -2.82
N CYS A 170 -2.65 5.53 -2.58
CA CYS A 170 -1.30 5.01 -2.33
C CYS A 170 -0.39 5.18 -3.56
N VAL A 171 -0.87 4.82 -4.76
CA VAL A 171 -0.17 5.03 -6.02
C VAL A 171 0.18 6.49 -6.21
N ASN A 172 -0.79 7.40 -6.03
CA ASN A 172 -0.57 8.83 -6.15
C ASN A 172 0.44 9.37 -5.13
N ALA A 173 0.42 8.88 -3.88
CA ALA A 173 1.38 9.28 -2.85
C ALA A 173 2.80 8.84 -3.22
N LEU A 174 2.98 7.59 -3.65
CA LEU A 174 4.28 7.05 -4.06
C LEU A 174 4.83 7.75 -5.30
N LEU A 175 3.99 8.03 -6.31
CA LEU A 175 4.40 8.76 -7.51
C LEU A 175 4.82 10.21 -7.20
N ARG A 176 4.12 10.88 -6.27
CA ARG A 176 4.54 12.23 -5.80
C ARG A 176 5.89 12.19 -5.07
N ALA A 177 6.18 11.09 -4.39
CA ALA A 177 7.47 10.88 -3.72
C ALA A 177 8.60 10.44 -4.67
N GLY A 178 8.34 10.30 -5.97
CA GLY A 178 9.33 9.94 -6.98
C GLY A 178 9.49 8.44 -7.25
N ALA A 179 8.42 7.66 -7.04
CA ALA A 179 8.43 6.26 -7.45
C ALA A 179 8.61 6.13 -8.96
N ASP A 180 9.47 5.20 -9.38
CA ASP A 180 9.62 4.87 -10.80
C ASP A 180 8.38 4.15 -11.32
N ILE A 181 7.59 4.88 -12.12
CA ILE A 181 6.34 4.39 -12.69
C ILE A 181 6.54 3.21 -13.64
N ASN A 182 7.74 3.05 -14.18
CA ASN A 182 8.13 1.99 -15.10
C ASN A 182 9.09 0.97 -14.45
N ALA A 183 9.16 0.92 -13.11
CA ALA A 183 9.95 -0.07 -12.40
C ALA A 183 9.54 -1.48 -12.85
N MET A 184 10.52 -2.37 -13.01
CA MET A 184 10.27 -3.78 -13.33
C MET A 184 10.50 -4.65 -12.11
N ASP A 185 9.60 -5.60 -11.85
CA ASP A 185 9.80 -6.63 -10.83
C ASP A 185 10.74 -7.76 -11.34
N HIS A 186 10.96 -8.78 -10.50
CA HIS A 186 11.79 -9.94 -10.84
C HIS A 186 11.23 -10.79 -12.00
N LEU A 187 9.95 -10.65 -12.32
CA LEU A 187 9.30 -11.28 -13.47
C LEU A 187 9.17 -10.33 -14.67
N ARG A 188 9.88 -9.19 -14.65
CA ARG A 188 9.83 -8.14 -15.66
C ARG A 188 8.43 -7.55 -15.89
N ARG A 189 7.62 -7.49 -14.85
CA ARG A 189 6.29 -6.89 -14.91
C ARG A 189 6.36 -5.46 -14.37
N SER A 190 5.74 -4.53 -15.09
CA SER A 190 5.59 -3.14 -14.66
C SER A 190 4.36 -2.96 -13.74
N PRO A 191 4.26 -1.85 -12.99
CA PRO A 191 3.02 -1.51 -12.28
C PRO A 191 1.81 -1.44 -13.22
N LEU A 192 1.98 -0.96 -14.46
CA LEU A 192 0.90 -0.93 -15.46
C LEU A 192 0.44 -2.35 -15.84
N TYR A 193 1.39 -3.28 -16.04
CA TYR A 193 1.06 -4.68 -16.28
C TYR A 193 0.21 -5.27 -15.15
N LEU A 194 0.63 -5.04 -13.92
CA LEU A 194 -0.10 -5.52 -12.74
C LEU A 194 -1.49 -4.87 -12.63
N ALA A 195 -1.61 -3.57 -12.91
CA ALA A 195 -2.91 -2.89 -12.91
C ALA A 195 -3.88 -3.51 -13.93
N MET A 196 -3.41 -3.82 -15.13
CA MET A 196 -4.22 -4.51 -16.14
C MET A 196 -4.67 -5.89 -15.66
N TYR A 197 -3.80 -6.61 -14.96
CA TYR A 197 -4.11 -7.93 -14.42
C TYR A 197 -5.14 -7.86 -13.27
N VAL A 198 -5.01 -6.87 -12.39
CA VAL A 198 -5.87 -6.67 -11.23
C VAL A 198 -7.28 -6.22 -11.62
N GLU A 199 -7.40 -5.28 -12.55
CA GLU A 199 -8.69 -4.70 -12.97
C GLU A 199 -9.57 -5.63 -13.81
N THR A 200 -9.14 -6.89 -13.96
CA THR A 200 -9.90 -7.93 -14.65
C THR A 200 -10.74 -8.79 -13.72
N ASP A 201 -10.61 -8.61 -12.42
CA ASP A 201 -11.48 -9.31 -11.46
C ASP A 201 -12.94 -8.83 -11.64
N ARG A 202 -13.84 -9.75 -12.03
CA ARG A 202 -15.26 -9.51 -12.35
C ARG A 202 -16.06 -8.80 -11.26
N ARG A 203 -15.52 -8.74 -10.03
CA ARG A 203 -16.16 -8.04 -8.90
C ARG A 203 -16.07 -6.53 -8.98
N LEU A 204 -15.36 -6.00 -9.97
CA LEU A 204 -15.10 -4.58 -10.15
C LEU A 204 -15.77 -4.02 -11.42
N GLU A 205 -16.89 -4.61 -11.85
CA GLU A 205 -17.58 -4.28 -13.11
C GLU A 205 -17.97 -2.82 -13.28
N ASP A 206 -18.14 -2.09 -12.18
CA ASP A 206 -18.61 -0.69 -12.21
C ASP A 206 -17.46 0.35 -12.27
N HIS A 207 -16.20 -0.07 -12.23
CA HIS A 207 -15.07 0.86 -12.24
C HIS A 207 -14.24 0.75 -13.52
N PRO A 208 -14.30 1.76 -14.43
CA PRO A 208 -13.52 1.72 -15.66
C PRO A 208 -12.04 1.88 -15.35
N CYS A 209 -11.28 0.78 -15.42
CA CYS A 209 -9.80 0.76 -15.46
C CYS A 209 -9.10 1.96 -14.77
N ARG A 210 -9.48 2.27 -13.51
CA ARG A 210 -9.04 3.48 -12.81
C ARG A 210 -7.52 3.52 -12.60
N LEU A 211 -6.93 2.43 -12.11
CA LEU A 211 -5.48 2.34 -11.90
C LEU A 211 -4.72 2.41 -13.20
N VAL A 212 -5.18 1.68 -14.23
CA VAL A 212 -4.60 1.74 -15.58
C VAL A 212 -4.65 3.17 -16.12
N THR A 213 -5.81 3.84 -16.03
CA THR A 213 -5.96 5.23 -16.48
C THR A 213 -5.05 6.17 -15.69
N THR A 214 -4.97 6.03 -14.38
CA THR A 214 -4.11 6.85 -13.52
C THR A 214 -2.64 6.67 -13.88
N LEU A 215 -2.17 5.44 -14.04
CA LEU A 215 -0.79 5.17 -14.43
C LEU A 215 -0.46 5.72 -15.82
N LEU A 216 -1.35 5.52 -16.80
CA LEU A 216 -1.15 6.06 -18.16
C LEU A 216 -1.11 7.60 -18.17
N ARG A 217 -2.01 8.27 -17.43
CA ARG A 217 -2.00 9.74 -17.30
C ARG A 217 -0.74 10.26 -16.64
N LYS A 218 -0.13 9.48 -15.75
CA LYS A 218 1.13 9.80 -15.07
C LYS A 218 2.38 9.44 -15.88
N GLY A 219 2.23 8.89 -17.08
CA GLY A 219 3.32 8.62 -18.01
C GLY A 219 3.87 7.20 -17.99
N ALA A 220 3.10 6.22 -17.49
CA ALA A 220 3.48 4.83 -17.64
C ALA A 220 3.64 4.47 -19.11
N ARG A 221 4.69 3.72 -19.42
CA ARG A 221 4.97 3.25 -20.80
C ARG A 221 3.97 2.16 -21.18
N LEU A 222 3.45 2.25 -22.37
CA LEU A 222 2.65 1.18 -22.97
C LEU A 222 3.58 0.03 -23.34
N GLU A 223 3.36 -1.12 -22.74
CA GLU A 223 4.13 -2.33 -23.02
C GLU A 223 3.84 -2.85 -24.41
N ALA A 224 4.78 -3.64 -24.97
CA ALA A 224 4.58 -4.27 -26.27
C ALA A 224 3.36 -5.23 -26.22
N PRO A 225 2.65 -5.47 -27.35
CA PRO A 225 1.48 -6.35 -27.38
C PRO A 225 1.76 -7.76 -26.83
N ASP A 226 2.97 -8.27 -27.08
CA ASP A 226 3.40 -9.61 -26.69
C ASP A 226 3.70 -9.73 -25.18
N GLU A 227 3.83 -8.59 -24.49
CA GLU A 227 4.08 -8.50 -23.05
C GLU A 227 2.80 -8.29 -22.23
N LEU A 228 1.65 -8.13 -22.92
CA LEU A 228 0.37 -7.95 -22.23
C LEU A 228 -0.13 -9.26 -21.62
N PRO A 229 -0.78 -9.22 -20.43
CA PRO A 229 -1.35 -10.41 -19.83
C PRO A 229 -2.42 -11.00 -20.76
N THR A 230 -2.21 -12.21 -21.24
CA THR A 230 -3.09 -12.87 -22.21
C THR A 230 -4.26 -13.60 -21.57
N GLN A 231 -4.15 -14.00 -20.30
CA GLN A 231 -5.17 -14.78 -19.61
C GLN A 231 -5.17 -14.51 -18.10
N ASN A 232 -6.36 -14.59 -17.49
CA ASN A 232 -6.54 -14.69 -16.04
C ASN A 232 -6.28 -16.14 -15.59
N LYS A 233 -6.15 -16.34 -14.25
CA LYS A 233 -6.10 -17.68 -13.64
C LYS A 233 -7.25 -18.59 -14.07
N ASP A 234 -8.36 -18.01 -14.49
CA ASP A 234 -9.59 -18.72 -14.89
C ASP A 234 -9.72 -18.92 -16.41
N GLY A 235 -8.67 -18.65 -17.18
CA GLY A 235 -8.64 -18.85 -18.64
C GLY A 235 -9.47 -17.87 -19.47
N GLU A 236 -10.19 -16.96 -18.85
CA GLU A 236 -10.94 -15.91 -19.55
C GLU A 236 -10.08 -14.67 -19.75
N GLY A 237 -9.94 -14.27 -20.99
CA GLY A 237 -9.07 -13.19 -21.40
C GLY A 237 -9.42 -11.85 -20.76
N ASN A 238 -8.41 -11.10 -20.49
CA ASN A 238 -8.37 -9.76 -19.91
C ASN A 238 -9.02 -8.69 -20.83
N SER A 239 -10.28 -8.87 -21.21
CA SER A 239 -10.82 -8.23 -22.40
C SER A 239 -10.96 -6.70 -22.26
N ARG A 240 -11.36 -6.16 -21.10
CA ARG A 240 -11.63 -4.71 -20.96
C ARG A 240 -10.36 -3.88 -20.81
N ALA A 241 -9.48 -4.24 -19.88
CA ALA A 241 -8.24 -3.49 -19.64
C ALA A 241 -7.30 -3.57 -20.86
N ILE A 242 -7.18 -4.74 -21.48
CA ILE A 242 -6.42 -4.91 -22.73
C ILE A 242 -7.06 -4.14 -23.87
N ALA A 243 -8.37 -4.22 -24.06
CA ALA A 243 -9.07 -3.45 -25.08
C ALA A 243 -8.88 -1.94 -24.87
N TYR A 244 -8.94 -1.47 -23.63
CA TYR A 244 -8.66 -0.08 -23.29
C TYR A 244 -7.22 0.33 -23.63
N VAL A 245 -6.24 -0.45 -23.20
CA VAL A 245 -4.81 -0.18 -23.49
C VAL A 245 -4.54 -0.20 -25.00
N ASN A 246 -5.12 -1.15 -25.73
CA ASN A 246 -5.00 -1.21 -27.18
C ASN A 246 -5.64 0.01 -27.87
N ALA A 247 -6.80 0.45 -27.41
CA ALA A 247 -7.44 1.67 -27.93
C ALA A 247 -6.60 2.92 -27.66
N VAL A 248 -6.00 3.02 -26.46
CA VAL A 248 -5.05 4.11 -26.13
C VAL A 248 -3.82 4.06 -27.02
N ARG A 249 -3.28 2.87 -27.28
CA ARG A 249 -2.12 2.67 -28.18
C ARG A 249 -2.45 3.07 -29.61
N GLN A 250 -3.58 2.63 -30.15
CA GLN A 250 -4.03 2.99 -31.52
C GLN A 250 -4.26 4.50 -31.66
N ALA A 251 -4.72 5.17 -30.62
CA ALA A 251 -4.87 6.62 -30.61
C ALA A 251 -3.53 7.38 -30.53
N GLY A 252 -2.42 6.68 -30.29
CA GLY A 252 -1.10 7.30 -30.10
C GLY A 252 -0.89 7.91 -28.72
N GLY A 253 -1.52 7.33 -27.70
CA GLY A 253 -1.36 7.67 -26.29
C GLY A 253 -2.64 8.15 -25.61
N ILE A 254 -2.59 8.18 -24.26
CA ILE A 254 -3.78 8.45 -23.42
C ILE A 254 -4.40 9.82 -23.70
N VAL A 255 -3.56 10.86 -23.88
CA VAL A 255 -4.06 12.23 -24.11
C VAL A 255 -4.85 12.31 -25.43
N ARG A 256 -4.34 11.67 -26.50
CA ARG A 256 -5.04 11.61 -27.78
C ARG A 256 -6.32 10.79 -27.72
N TYR A 257 -6.28 9.64 -27.02
CA TYR A 257 -7.43 8.80 -26.79
C TYR A 257 -8.56 9.54 -26.06
N GLU A 258 -8.25 10.21 -24.98
CA GLU A 258 -9.23 11.01 -24.23
C GLU A 258 -9.79 12.15 -25.08
N LYS A 259 -8.93 12.82 -25.85
CA LYS A 259 -9.36 13.87 -26.79
C LYS A 259 -10.31 13.34 -27.87
N MET A 260 -10.00 12.17 -28.44
CA MET A 260 -10.87 11.49 -29.43
C MET A 260 -12.22 11.12 -28.80
N ARG A 261 -12.25 10.59 -27.60
CA ARG A 261 -13.51 10.26 -26.90
C ARG A 261 -14.37 11.47 -26.57
N ARG A 262 -13.75 12.62 -26.29
CA ARG A 262 -14.43 13.88 -26.00
C ARG A 262 -14.98 14.57 -27.27
N ALA A 263 -14.36 14.35 -28.41
CA ALA A 263 -14.72 15.03 -29.66
C ALA A 263 -16.21 14.89 -30.05
N PRO A 264 -16.84 13.70 -29.98
CA PRO A 264 -18.27 13.57 -30.30
C PRO A 264 -19.16 14.37 -29.34
N PHE A 265 -18.83 14.41 -28.05
CA PHE A 265 -19.55 15.18 -27.04
C PHE A 265 -19.41 16.68 -27.27
N ILE A 266 -18.21 17.15 -27.57
CA ILE A 266 -17.95 18.56 -27.93
C ILE A 266 -18.78 18.95 -29.14
N THR A 267 -18.77 18.11 -30.19
CA THR A 267 -19.53 18.37 -31.43
C THR A 267 -21.05 18.36 -31.20
N ALA A 268 -21.57 17.44 -30.39
CA ALA A 268 -22.98 17.40 -30.03
C ALA A 268 -23.38 18.61 -29.19
N PHE A 269 -22.54 18.96 -28.20
CA PHE A 269 -22.76 20.07 -27.30
C PHE A 269 -22.75 21.41 -28.02
N THR A 270 -21.81 21.65 -28.92
CA THR A 270 -21.74 22.88 -29.73
C THR A 270 -22.91 23.03 -30.69
N ARG A 271 -23.52 21.92 -31.14
CA ARG A 271 -24.76 21.95 -31.93
C ARG A 271 -25.98 22.35 -31.12
N CYS A 272 -26.06 21.93 -29.85
CA CYS A 272 -27.21 22.17 -28.99
C CYS A 272 -27.14 23.53 -28.26
N PHE A 273 -25.92 24.02 -28.01
CA PHE A 273 -25.69 25.24 -27.22
C PHE A 273 -24.67 26.13 -27.94
N PRO A 274 -25.08 27.20 -28.62
CA PRO A 274 -24.15 28.14 -29.27
C PRO A 274 -23.46 29.00 -28.20
N LEU A 275 -22.39 28.45 -27.58
CA LEU A 275 -21.53 29.16 -26.67
C LEU A 275 -20.32 29.74 -27.40
N PRO A 276 -19.70 30.80 -26.91
CA PRO A 276 -18.44 31.29 -27.43
C PRO A 276 -17.36 30.17 -27.41
N SER A 277 -16.50 30.14 -28.44
CA SER A 277 -15.54 29.07 -28.67
C SER A 277 -14.55 28.82 -27.53
N ASP A 278 -14.30 29.83 -26.76
CA ASP A 278 -13.37 29.87 -25.60
C ASP A 278 -14.00 29.30 -24.31
N THR A 279 -15.36 29.33 -24.19
CA THR A 279 -16.08 28.78 -23.04
C THR A 279 -16.42 27.30 -23.18
N ILE A 280 -16.49 26.80 -24.41
CA ILE A 280 -16.83 25.40 -24.72
C ILE A 280 -15.90 24.40 -24.02
N PRO A 281 -14.55 24.54 -24.04
CA PRO A 281 -13.65 23.62 -23.37
C PRO A 281 -13.90 23.53 -21.85
N LEU A 282 -14.17 24.66 -21.20
CA LEU A 282 -14.41 24.75 -19.76
C LEU A 282 -15.71 24.08 -19.34
N VAL A 283 -16.78 24.30 -20.12
CA VAL A 283 -18.10 23.71 -19.85
C VAL A 283 -18.06 22.20 -20.10
N VAL A 284 -17.43 21.76 -21.18
CA VAL A 284 -17.26 20.32 -21.48
C VAL A 284 -16.40 19.65 -20.42
N GLU A 285 -15.34 20.30 -19.95
CA GLU A 285 -14.49 19.77 -18.90
C GLU A 285 -15.24 19.63 -17.57
N PHE A 286 -16.09 20.61 -17.23
CA PHE A 286 -16.98 20.56 -16.07
C PHE A 286 -17.96 19.37 -16.14
N TRP A 287 -18.66 19.20 -17.29
CA TRP A 287 -19.63 18.13 -17.48
C TRP A 287 -18.99 16.74 -17.59
N VAL A 288 -17.83 16.62 -18.23
CA VAL A 288 -17.10 15.35 -18.30
C VAL A 288 -16.54 14.95 -16.94
N ARG A 289 -16.06 15.90 -16.12
CA ARG A 289 -15.70 15.59 -14.73
C ARG A 289 -16.90 15.05 -13.96
N ARG A 290 -18.04 15.70 -14.06
CA ARG A 290 -19.25 15.31 -13.33
C ARG A 290 -19.86 13.99 -13.83
N ALA A 291 -19.76 13.68 -15.12
CA ALA A 291 -20.19 12.39 -15.69
C ALA A 291 -19.26 11.21 -15.40
N LEU A 292 -18.04 11.48 -14.92
CA LEU A 292 -17.07 10.46 -14.49
C LEU A 292 -17.11 10.26 -12.97
N GLU A 293 -17.88 11.05 -12.22
CA GLU A 293 -18.13 10.93 -10.78
C GLU A 293 -19.39 10.09 -10.47
N TYR A 294 -20.18 9.74 -11.49
CA TYR A 294 -21.28 8.80 -11.46
C TYR A 294 -20.94 7.59 -12.33
#